data_68c55877e2530f63ec2d3dc85c0bb552
#
_entry.id   68c55877e2530f63ec2d3dc85c0bb552
#
_cell.length_a   1.000
_cell.length_b   1.000
_cell.length_c   1.000
_cell.angle_alpha   90.00
_cell.angle_beta   90.00
_cell.angle_gamma   90.00
#
_symmetry.space_group_name_H-M   'P 1'
#
loop_
_entity.id
_entity.type
_entity.pdbx_description
1 polymer ?
#
loop_
_entity_poly.entity_id
_entity_poly.type
_entity_poly.pdbx_seq_one_letter_code
_entity_poly.pdbx_strand_id
1 'polypeptide(L)'
;MKSISISIFLIFSFFCTFSQDTDSTQTPSFLRGQITATNNGVSLIPAFSLGKPAVLFDMNVGKGRLSFDPMFRFGMNGKPWAFVFWWRYKLIQQKKFNLGLGAHPSVVFRDISVTENGVVRNFLAAQRYFAWEVSPTYLLAKNANLGFYYLGSKGLTKDVIQNTTFLALRSVLNLKISNKISLGLIPQAYYLKMDDKDGTYVNATLNLFKRNLPVSLNAVVSKAIKTEILGKDFLWSLGLVYNINNQYNKSK
;
A
#
# COMPACT_ATOMS: atom_id res chain seq x y z
N MET A 1 -20.91 32.55 -19.45
CA MET A 1 -20.05 31.68 -18.62
C MET A 1 -20.40 31.69 -17.12
N LYS A 2 -21.60 32.03 -16.69
CA LYS A 2 -22.00 32.10 -15.26
C LYS A 2 -22.93 30.96 -14.78
N SER A 3 -23.40 30.08 -15.67
CA SER A 3 -24.37 29.02 -15.31
C SER A 3 -23.75 27.66 -14.91
N ILE A 4 -22.50 27.37 -15.26
CA ILE A 4 -21.84 26.08 -14.99
C ILE A 4 -21.37 25.98 -13.52
N SER A 5 -20.97 27.10 -12.90
CA SER A 5 -20.51 27.12 -11.51
C SER A 5 -21.58 26.82 -10.47
N ILE A 6 -22.83 27.20 -10.73
CA ILE A 6 -23.97 26.98 -9.83
C ILE A 6 -24.41 25.51 -9.82
N SER A 7 -24.35 24.84 -10.98
CA SER A 7 -24.71 23.42 -11.08
C SER A 7 -23.74 22.48 -10.35
N ILE A 8 -22.44 22.79 -10.31
CA ILE A 8 -21.43 22.00 -9.59
C ILE A 8 -21.61 22.16 -8.07
N PHE A 9 -21.97 23.32 -7.59
CA PHE A 9 -22.24 23.56 -6.18
C PHE A 9 -23.51 22.85 -5.67
N LEU A 10 -24.53 22.75 -6.49
CA LEU A 10 -25.78 22.02 -6.19
C LEU A 10 -25.57 20.49 -6.15
N ILE A 11 -24.71 19.95 -6.98
CA ILE A 11 -24.37 18.50 -6.96
C ILE A 11 -23.60 18.13 -5.68
N PHE A 12 -22.73 19.03 -5.19
CA PHE A 12 -21.99 18.78 -3.96
C PHE A 12 -22.86 18.85 -2.70
N SER A 13 -23.93 19.65 -2.72
CA SER A 13 -24.90 19.78 -1.61
C SER A 13 -25.80 18.55 -1.45
N PHE A 14 -26.02 17.78 -2.52
CA PHE A 14 -26.87 16.58 -2.48
C PHE A 14 -26.19 15.38 -1.80
N PHE A 15 -24.85 15.36 -1.70
CA PHE A 15 -24.14 14.30 -1.02
C PHE A 15 -24.06 14.45 0.52
N CYS A 16 -24.43 15.59 1.05
CA CYS A 16 -24.38 15.83 2.51
C CYS A 16 -25.64 15.41 3.27
N THR A 17 -26.74 15.02 2.60
CA THR A 17 -28.02 14.76 3.25
C THR A 17 -28.34 13.28 3.52
N PHE A 18 -27.43 12.34 3.24
CA PHE A 18 -27.63 10.91 3.52
C PHE A 18 -26.91 10.40 4.77
N SER A 19 -26.75 11.22 5.79
CA SER A 19 -26.13 10.76 7.06
C SER A 19 -26.97 11.12 8.27
N GLN A 20 -28.18 10.61 8.34
CA GLN A 20 -28.92 10.52 9.60
C GLN A 20 -29.71 9.21 9.62
N ASP A 21 -29.01 8.09 9.80
CA ASP A 21 -29.57 6.91 10.39
C ASP A 21 -29.07 6.82 11.83
N THR A 22 -30.00 7.14 12.73
CA THR A 22 -29.89 7.03 14.18
C THR A 22 -30.00 5.56 14.57
N ASP A 23 -28.93 4.78 14.33
CA ASP A 23 -28.79 3.50 15.02
C ASP A 23 -27.46 3.52 15.78
N SER A 24 -27.58 3.59 17.11
CA SER A 24 -26.52 3.86 18.07
C SER A 24 -25.61 2.66 18.37
N THR A 25 -25.29 1.85 17.39
CA THR A 25 -24.17 0.94 17.49
C THR A 25 -22.88 1.73 17.15
N GLN A 26 -22.23 2.23 18.18
CA GLN A 26 -20.98 2.98 18.03
C GLN A 26 -19.96 2.12 17.31
N THR A 27 -19.71 2.43 16.04
CA THR A 27 -18.65 1.79 15.27
C THR A 27 -17.30 2.15 15.90
N PRO A 28 -16.51 1.18 16.38
CA PRO A 28 -15.24 1.48 17.02
C PRO A 28 -14.28 2.16 16.04
N SER A 29 -13.63 3.21 16.52
CA SER A 29 -12.50 3.81 15.82
C SER A 29 -11.25 3.02 16.14
N PHE A 30 -10.34 2.90 15.20
CA PHE A 30 -9.08 2.20 15.40
C PHE A 30 -7.91 3.02 14.91
N LEU A 31 -6.78 2.89 15.59
CA LEU A 31 -5.47 3.36 15.17
C LEU A 31 -4.52 2.18 15.23
N ARG A 32 -3.96 1.82 14.09
CA ARG A 32 -2.91 0.81 13.97
C ARG A 32 -1.72 1.45 13.30
N GLY A 33 -0.55 0.96 13.62
CA GLY A 33 0.67 1.43 13.00
C GLY A 33 1.73 0.35 13.06
N GLN A 34 2.71 0.48 12.17
CA GLN A 34 3.93 -0.30 12.23
C GLN A 34 5.11 0.55 11.81
N ILE A 35 6.24 0.30 12.46
CA ILE A 35 7.54 0.85 12.08
C ILE A 35 8.40 -0.34 11.68
N THR A 36 8.89 -0.31 10.45
CA THR A 36 9.73 -1.38 9.91
C THR A 36 11.12 -0.86 9.60
N ALA A 37 12.15 -1.44 10.22
CA ALA A 37 13.52 -1.25 9.79
C ALA A 37 13.93 -2.45 8.93
N THR A 38 14.38 -2.20 7.70
CA THR A 38 14.71 -3.24 6.73
C THR A 38 16.10 -3.03 6.11
N ASN A 39 16.78 -4.12 5.81
CA ASN A 39 18.08 -4.09 5.11
C ASN A 39 17.95 -3.66 3.64
N ASN A 40 16.74 -3.77 3.07
CA ASN A 40 16.50 -3.43 1.67
C ASN A 40 15.07 -2.93 1.49
N GLY A 41 14.89 -1.68 1.07
CA GLY A 41 13.59 -1.09 0.77
C GLY A 41 13.02 -1.68 -0.52
N VAL A 42 12.21 -2.72 -0.40
CA VAL A 42 11.50 -3.36 -1.52
C VAL A 42 10.09 -2.80 -1.62
N SER A 43 9.69 -2.40 -2.82
CA SER A 43 8.32 -1.98 -3.14
C SER A 43 7.54 -3.13 -3.79
N LEU A 44 6.21 -3.08 -3.69
CA LEU A 44 5.30 -3.97 -4.40
C LEU A 44 5.55 -3.90 -5.93
N ILE A 45 5.79 -2.71 -6.44
CA ILE A 45 6.23 -2.47 -7.82
C ILE A 45 7.77 -2.40 -7.81
N PRO A 46 8.50 -3.38 -8.37
CA PRO A 46 9.96 -3.47 -8.29
C PRO A 46 10.70 -2.22 -8.71
N ALA A 47 10.22 -1.56 -9.78
CA ALA A 47 10.79 -0.31 -10.29
C ALA A 47 10.77 0.85 -9.28
N PHE A 48 9.91 0.80 -8.26
CA PHE A 48 9.84 1.78 -7.17
C PHE A 48 10.60 1.36 -5.91
N SER A 49 11.32 0.25 -5.94
CA SER A 49 12.17 -0.18 -4.82
C SER A 49 13.33 0.78 -4.60
N LEU A 50 13.68 1.02 -3.34
CA LEU A 50 14.82 1.84 -2.98
C LEU A 50 16.15 1.11 -3.22
N GLY A 51 16.18 -0.21 -2.97
CA GLY A 51 17.37 -1.04 -3.14
C GLY A 51 18.47 -0.81 -2.11
N LYS A 52 18.16 -0.13 -0.99
CA LYS A 52 19.06 0.24 0.11
C LYS A 52 18.35 0.06 1.44
N PRO A 53 19.05 0.03 2.59
CA PRO A 53 18.42 -0.01 3.90
C PRO A 53 17.44 1.13 4.12
N ALA A 54 16.28 0.84 4.72
CA ALA A 54 15.16 1.77 4.85
C ALA A 54 14.42 1.63 6.18
N VAL A 55 13.71 2.71 6.54
CA VAL A 55 12.72 2.72 7.62
C VAL A 55 11.36 3.11 7.02
N LEU A 56 10.35 2.32 7.35
CA LEU A 56 8.98 2.49 6.89
C LEU A 56 8.07 2.77 8.08
N PHE A 57 7.21 3.77 7.94
CA PHE A 57 6.17 4.10 8.90
C PHE A 57 4.83 3.93 8.18
N ASP A 58 4.10 2.88 8.54
CA ASP A 58 2.79 2.60 7.98
C ASP A 58 1.75 2.78 9.08
N MET A 59 0.72 3.58 8.81
CA MET A 59 -0.39 3.82 9.74
C MET A 59 -1.70 3.41 9.10
N ASN A 60 -2.68 3.07 9.94
CA ASN A 60 -4.04 2.78 9.51
C ASN A 60 -5.00 3.34 10.54
N VAL A 61 -5.69 4.40 10.18
CA VAL A 61 -6.69 5.10 11.02
C VAL A 61 -8.04 4.97 10.36
N GLY A 62 -9.05 4.55 11.09
CA GLY A 62 -10.36 4.38 10.48
C GLY A 62 -11.50 4.29 11.44
N LYS A 63 -12.72 4.42 10.87
CA LYS A 63 -13.98 4.21 11.54
C LYS A 63 -14.95 3.49 10.60
N GLY A 64 -15.50 2.39 11.06
CA GLY A 64 -16.44 1.59 10.26
C GLY A 64 -15.81 1.07 8.98
N ARG A 65 -16.33 1.53 7.83
CA ARG A 65 -15.90 1.09 6.50
C ARG A 65 -14.80 1.93 5.88
N LEU A 66 -14.54 3.14 6.41
CA LEU A 66 -13.56 4.07 5.87
C LEU A 66 -12.27 4.01 6.67
N SER A 67 -11.13 3.99 5.97
CA SER A 67 -9.81 4.17 6.59
C SER A 67 -8.94 5.12 5.78
N PHE A 68 -7.99 5.74 6.50
CA PHE A 68 -6.88 6.50 5.95
C PHE A 68 -5.59 5.81 6.38
N ASP A 69 -4.77 5.42 5.40
CA ASP A 69 -3.58 4.59 5.60
C ASP A 69 -2.35 5.32 5.04
N PRO A 70 -1.82 6.35 5.74
CA PRO A 70 -0.61 7.04 5.31
C PRO A 70 0.62 6.16 5.51
N MET A 71 1.52 6.21 4.53
CA MET A 71 2.78 5.48 4.51
C MET A 71 3.92 6.45 4.23
N PHE A 72 4.89 6.51 5.15
CA PHE A 72 6.08 7.34 5.01
C PHE A 72 7.31 6.44 4.97
N ARG A 73 8.09 6.53 3.92
CA ARG A 73 9.23 5.67 3.68
C ARG A 73 10.48 6.51 3.49
N PHE A 74 11.54 6.13 4.20
CA PHE A 74 12.82 6.81 4.19
C PHE A 74 13.96 5.81 4.00
N GLY A 75 15.02 6.23 3.33
CA GLY A 75 16.30 5.54 3.43
C GLY A 75 16.87 5.68 4.85
N MET A 76 17.72 4.76 5.28
CA MET A 76 18.41 4.86 6.58
C MET A 76 19.29 6.12 6.71
N ASN A 77 19.63 6.75 5.60
CA ASN A 77 20.33 8.05 5.56
C ASN A 77 19.40 9.27 5.76
N GLY A 78 18.14 9.06 6.13
CA GLY A 78 17.13 10.10 6.34
C GLY A 78 16.51 10.68 5.07
N LYS A 79 17.00 10.34 3.86
CA LYS A 79 16.39 10.82 2.62
C LYS A 79 15.00 10.24 2.43
N PRO A 80 13.99 11.04 2.05
CA PRO A 80 12.67 10.52 1.73
C PRO A 80 12.75 9.60 0.50
N TRP A 81 11.97 8.51 0.53
CA TRP A 81 11.86 7.57 -0.57
C TRP A 81 10.46 7.60 -1.21
N ALA A 82 9.40 7.46 -0.40
CA ALA A 82 8.03 7.53 -0.90
C ALA A 82 7.05 7.90 0.21
N PHE A 83 6.10 8.78 -0.12
CA PHE A 83 4.95 9.10 0.72
C PHE A 83 3.68 8.74 -0.03
N VAL A 84 2.80 7.97 0.61
CA VAL A 84 1.58 7.42 0.01
C VAL A 84 0.43 7.64 0.97
N PHE A 85 -0.69 8.18 0.50
CA PHE A 85 -1.81 8.61 1.34
C PHE A 85 -3.09 7.87 0.93
N TRP A 86 -3.19 6.58 1.28
CA TRP A 86 -4.32 5.75 0.94
C TRP A 86 -5.60 6.16 1.66
N TRP A 87 -6.66 6.34 0.90
CA TRP A 87 -8.04 6.34 1.36
C TRP A 87 -8.68 5.04 0.90
N ARG A 88 -9.21 4.26 1.83
CA ARG A 88 -9.82 2.95 1.56
C ARG A 88 -11.22 2.87 2.07
N TYR A 89 -12.09 2.23 1.30
CA TYR A 89 -13.47 1.99 1.65
C TYR A 89 -13.84 0.53 1.44
N LYS A 90 -14.44 -0.09 2.48
CA LYS A 90 -14.93 -1.47 2.43
C LYS A 90 -16.35 -1.45 1.85
N LEU A 91 -16.48 -1.62 0.53
CA LEU A 91 -17.76 -1.57 -0.19
C LEU A 91 -18.65 -2.74 0.21
N ILE A 92 -18.11 -3.96 0.25
CA ILE A 92 -18.81 -5.18 0.66
C ILE A 92 -18.04 -5.81 1.82
N GLN A 93 -18.76 -6.15 2.89
CA GLN A 93 -18.26 -6.88 4.04
C GLN A 93 -19.23 -8.01 4.37
N GLN A 94 -18.99 -9.21 3.86
CA GLN A 94 -19.75 -10.41 4.14
C GLN A 94 -18.87 -11.45 4.83
N LYS A 95 -19.47 -12.51 5.40
CA LYS A 95 -18.73 -13.57 6.11
C LYS A 95 -17.61 -14.20 5.28
N LYS A 96 -17.85 -14.39 3.99
CA LYS A 96 -16.89 -15.05 3.10
C LYS A 96 -16.31 -14.13 2.03
N PHE A 97 -16.97 -13.03 1.69
CA PHE A 97 -16.57 -12.15 0.60
C PHE A 97 -16.45 -10.71 1.07
N ASN A 98 -15.33 -10.08 0.72
CA ASN A 98 -15.09 -8.67 0.97
C ASN A 98 -14.66 -8.00 -0.33
N LEU A 99 -15.11 -6.76 -0.55
CA LEU A 99 -14.69 -5.92 -1.65
C LEU A 99 -14.21 -4.59 -1.10
N GLY A 100 -12.93 -4.32 -1.27
CA GLY A 100 -12.29 -3.04 -0.95
C GLY A 100 -12.07 -2.20 -2.19
N LEU A 101 -12.27 -0.89 -2.05
CA LEU A 101 -11.88 0.14 -3.01
C LEU A 101 -10.91 1.08 -2.31
N GLY A 102 -9.99 1.65 -3.06
CA GLY A 102 -9.08 2.66 -2.53
C GLY A 102 -8.56 3.60 -3.60
N ALA A 103 -8.08 4.76 -3.16
CA ALA A 103 -7.35 5.69 -4.00
C ALA A 103 -6.33 6.46 -3.14
N HIS A 104 -5.25 6.91 -3.79
CA HIS A 104 -4.24 7.72 -3.11
C HIS A 104 -3.50 8.66 -4.04
N PRO A 105 -3.18 9.88 -3.62
CA PRO A 105 -2.05 10.62 -4.10
C PRO A 105 -0.76 10.06 -3.48
N SER A 106 0.33 10.11 -4.22
CA SER A 106 1.65 9.72 -3.71
C SER A 106 2.77 10.55 -4.32
N VAL A 107 3.88 10.60 -3.59
CA VAL A 107 5.13 11.22 -4.03
C VAL A 107 6.24 10.19 -3.88
N VAL A 108 6.95 9.91 -4.96
CA VAL A 108 8.15 9.07 -4.96
C VAL A 108 9.35 9.97 -5.20
N PHE A 109 10.36 9.82 -4.37
CA PHE A 109 11.58 10.62 -4.45
C PHE A 109 12.68 9.83 -5.14
N ARG A 110 13.38 10.47 -6.09
CA ARG A 110 14.47 9.88 -6.87
C ARG A 110 15.67 10.80 -6.89
N ASP A 111 16.85 10.26 -6.60
CA ASP A 111 18.09 10.97 -6.90
C ASP A 111 18.27 11.01 -8.44
N ILE A 112 18.32 12.20 -9.01
CA ILE A 112 18.62 12.44 -10.43
C ILE A 112 19.90 13.27 -10.56
N SER A 113 20.71 12.97 -11.57
CA SER A 113 21.90 13.74 -11.89
C SER A 113 21.64 14.54 -13.16
N VAL A 114 21.84 15.84 -13.10
CA VAL A 114 21.74 16.74 -14.25
C VAL A 114 23.11 17.33 -14.51
N THR A 115 23.55 17.29 -15.76
CA THR A 115 24.81 17.91 -16.20
C THR A 115 24.51 19.28 -16.80
N GLU A 116 24.91 20.35 -16.12
CA GLU A 116 24.84 21.73 -16.62
C GLU A 116 26.25 22.28 -16.74
N ASN A 117 26.59 22.79 -17.91
CA ASN A 117 27.91 23.39 -18.21
C ASN A 117 29.11 22.49 -17.83
N GLY A 118 28.98 21.16 -18.03
CA GLY A 118 30.03 20.20 -17.68
C GLY A 118 30.12 19.83 -16.20
N VAL A 119 29.24 20.40 -15.34
CA VAL A 119 29.19 20.10 -13.91
C VAL A 119 27.98 19.19 -13.61
N VAL A 120 28.24 18.02 -13.00
CA VAL A 120 27.18 17.11 -12.56
C VAL A 120 26.62 17.57 -11.23
N ARG A 121 25.33 17.85 -11.19
CA ARG A 121 24.60 18.19 -9.96
C ARG A 121 23.56 17.12 -9.66
N ASN A 122 23.49 16.69 -8.41
CA ASN A 122 22.51 15.71 -7.94
C ASN A 122 21.33 16.42 -7.26
N PHE A 123 20.13 16.11 -7.70
CA PHE A 123 18.88 16.63 -7.16
C PHE A 123 17.99 15.50 -6.67
N LEU A 124 17.22 15.76 -5.64
CA LEU A 124 16.14 14.88 -5.21
C LEU A 124 14.85 15.29 -5.91
N ALA A 125 14.47 14.57 -6.97
CA ALA A 125 13.25 14.82 -7.72
C ALA A 125 12.04 14.20 -7.02
N ALA A 126 10.96 14.98 -6.89
CA ALA A 126 9.68 14.54 -6.35
C ALA A 126 8.73 14.19 -7.50
N GLN A 127 8.49 12.92 -7.73
CA GLN A 127 7.61 12.36 -8.75
C GLN A 127 6.23 12.11 -8.15
N ARG A 128 5.18 12.72 -8.70
CA ARG A 128 3.82 12.66 -8.17
C ARG A 128 2.99 11.68 -8.98
N TYR A 129 2.16 10.90 -8.28
CA TYR A 129 1.26 9.91 -8.87
C TYR A 129 -0.11 9.97 -8.19
N PHE A 130 -1.13 9.54 -8.91
CA PHE A 130 -2.44 9.21 -8.38
C PHE A 130 -2.77 7.77 -8.74
N ALA A 131 -3.20 6.98 -7.77
CA ALA A 131 -3.54 5.59 -7.98
C ALA A 131 -4.88 5.23 -7.35
N TRP A 132 -5.48 4.14 -7.86
CA TRP A 132 -6.70 3.56 -7.37
C TRP A 132 -6.59 2.04 -7.33
N GLU A 133 -7.34 1.42 -6.42
CA GLU A 133 -7.34 -0.03 -6.24
C GLU A 133 -8.74 -0.62 -6.13
N VAL A 134 -8.85 -1.88 -6.56
CA VAL A 134 -9.99 -2.75 -6.31
C VAL A 134 -9.48 -4.07 -5.77
N SER A 135 -10.02 -4.53 -4.65
CA SER A 135 -9.48 -5.69 -3.92
C SER A 135 -10.59 -6.64 -3.45
N PRO A 136 -11.18 -7.44 -4.34
CA PRO A 136 -12.05 -8.54 -3.93
C PRO A 136 -11.25 -9.63 -3.21
N THR A 137 -11.78 -10.13 -2.12
CA THR A 137 -11.15 -11.18 -1.31
C THR A 137 -12.20 -12.17 -0.85
N TYR A 138 -11.91 -13.44 -1.01
CA TYR A 138 -12.76 -14.56 -0.58
C TYR A 138 -12.09 -15.36 0.54
N LEU A 139 -12.81 -15.58 1.63
CA LEU A 139 -12.34 -16.37 2.77
C LEU A 139 -12.54 -17.86 2.48
N LEU A 140 -11.46 -18.58 2.22
CA LEU A 140 -11.46 -20.01 1.96
C LEU A 140 -11.62 -20.82 3.24
N ALA A 141 -10.90 -20.41 4.29
CA ALA A 141 -10.92 -21.00 5.63
C ALA A 141 -10.68 -19.93 6.68
N LYS A 142 -10.82 -20.27 7.99
CA LYS A 142 -10.58 -19.32 9.10
C LYS A 142 -9.19 -18.68 9.07
N ASN A 143 -8.23 -19.34 8.48
CA ASN A 143 -6.82 -18.93 8.41
C ASN A 143 -6.29 -18.76 6.99
N ALA A 144 -7.16 -18.81 5.97
CA ALA A 144 -6.77 -18.70 4.58
C ALA A 144 -7.78 -17.88 3.76
N ASN A 145 -7.29 -16.96 2.96
CA ASN A 145 -8.10 -16.25 1.97
C ASN A 145 -7.43 -16.28 0.60
N LEU A 146 -8.20 -15.99 -0.42
CA LEU A 146 -7.74 -15.76 -1.79
C LEU A 146 -8.30 -14.41 -2.24
N GLY A 147 -7.44 -13.55 -2.78
CA GLY A 147 -7.82 -12.24 -3.25
C GLY A 147 -7.24 -11.95 -4.62
N PHE A 148 -8.03 -11.26 -5.41
CA PHE A 148 -7.55 -10.57 -6.60
C PHE A 148 -7.27 -9.11 -6.22
N TYR A 149 -6.23 -8.52 -6.79
CA TYR A 149 -5.85 -7.14 -6.53
C TYR A 149 -5.56 -6.43 -7.85
N TYR A 150 -6.30 -5.39 -8.12
CA TYR A 150 -6.07 -4.48 -9.23
C TYR A 150 -5.62 -3.14 -8.69
N LEU A 151 -4.54 -2.60 -9.25
CA LEU A 151 -4.14 -1.22 -9.04
C LEU A 151 -3.87 -0.58 -10.39
N GLY A 152 -4.52 0.57 -10.61
CA GLY A 152 -4.20 1.49 -11.69
C GLY A 152 -3.50 2.73 -11.14
N SER A 153 -2.54 3.30 -11.85
CA SER A 153 -2.00 4.60 -11.48
C SER A 153 -1.65 5.47 -12.68
N LYS A 154 -1.64 6.79 -12.42
CA LYS A 154 -1.27 7.81 -13.37
C LYS A 154 -0.16 8.71 -12.81
N GLY A 155 0.88 8.94 -13.62
CA GLY A 155 1.90 9.95 -13.34
C GLY A 155 1.33 11.36 -13.51
N LEU A 156 1.59 12.23 -12.53
CA LEU A 156 1.15 13.64 -12.54
C LEU A 156 2.31 14.60 -12.81
N THR A 157 3.53 14.09 -12.92
CA THR A 157 4.75 14.82 -13.26
C THR A 157 5.14 14.47 -14.69
N LYS A 158 5.78 15.37 -15.42
CA LYS A 158 6.40 15.07 -16.72
C LYS A 158 7.59 14.12 -16.53
N ASP A 159 7.92 13.36 -17.56
CA ASP A 159 9.10 12.47 -17.63
C ASP A 159 9.16 11.38 -16.57
N VAL A 160 7.98 10.95 -16.09
CA VAL A 160 7.83 9.78 -15.23
C VAL A 160 6.93 8.75 -15.93
N ILE A 161 6.84 7.55 -15.38
CA ILE A 161 5.89 6.52 -15.82
C ILE A 161 4.49 7.10 -15.73
N GLN A 162 3.82 7.19 -16.88
CA GLN A 162 2.51 7.84 -17.00
C GLN A 162 1.37 6.92 -16.60
N ASN A 163 1.44 5.65 -16.98
CA ASN A 163 0.37 4.70 -16.70
C ASN A 163 0.96 3.43 -16.10
N THR A 164 0.34 2.96 -15.04
CA THR A 164 0.68 1.66 -14.44
C THR A 164 -0.58 0.85 -14.27
N THR A 165 -0.52 -0.42 -14.68
CA THR A 165 -1.53 -1.44 -14.41
C THR A 165 -0.87 -2.58 -13.66
N PHE A 166 -1.39 -2.91 -12.50
CA PHE A 166 -0.93 -4.00 -11.66
C PHE A 166 -2.10 -4.94 -11.36
N LEU A 167 -1.95 -6.21 -11.71
CA LEU A 167 -2.95 -7.26 -11.51
C LEU A 167 -2.32 -8.39 -10.72
N ALA A 168 -2.87 -8.73 -9.59
CA ALA A 168 -2.32 -9.79 -8.75
C ALA A 168 -3.35 -10.77 -8.25
N LEU A 169 -2.96 -12.03 -8.18
CA LEU A 169 -3.61 -13.07 -7.40
C LEU A 169 -2.76 -13.28 -6.15
N ARG A 170 -3.37 -13.12 -4.97
CA ARG A 170 -2.67 -13.25 -3.69
C ARG A 170 -3.49 -14.07 -2.70
N SER A 171 -2.79 -14.77 -1.82
CA SER A 171 -3.40 -15.47 -0.68
C SER A 171 -2.80 -14.95 0.61
N VAL A 172 -3.57 -14.93 1.69
CA VAL A 172 -3.05 -14.71 3.05
C VAL A 172 -3.30 -15.98 3.84
N LEU A 173 -2.22 -16.59 4.29
CA LEU A 173 -2.22 -17.82 5.08
C LEU A 173 -1.68 -17.51 6.47
N ASN A 174 -2.46 -17.82 7.50
CA ASN A 174 -2.03 -17.64 8.89
C ASN A 174 -1.82 -19.04 9.51
N LEU A 175 -0.57 -19.41 9.71
CA LEU A 175 -0.15 -20.71 10.21
C LEU A 175 0.23 -20.58 11.70
N LYS A 176 -0.37 -21.38 12.53
CA LYS A 176 0.01 -21.50 13.94
C LYS A 176 1.12 -22.53 14.07
N ILE A 177 2.35 -22.07 14.28
CA ILE A 177 3.52 -22.97 14.46
C ILE A 177 3.51 -23.57 15.88
N SER A 178 3.21 -22.73 16.87
CA SER A 178 3.10 -23.16 18.27
C SER A 178 2.06 -22.30 19.00
N ASN A 179 1.85 -22.55 20.31
CA ASN A 179 0.96 -21.71 21.13
C ASN A 179 1.46 -20.26 21.29
N LYS A 180 2.74 -20.01 21.00
CA LYS A 180 3.38 -18.69 21.15
C LYS A 180 3.83 -18.08 19.84
N ILE A 181 3.91 -18.86 18.75
CA ILE A 181 4.49 -18.42 17.47
C ILE A 181 3.49 -18.66 16.34
N SER A 182 3.27 -17.64 15.52
CA SER A 182 2.45 -17.67 14.30
C SER A 182 3.23 -17.15 13.11
N LEU A 183 3.01 -17.74 11.95
CA LEU A 183 3.58 -17.34 10.67
C LEU A 183 2.46 -16.87 9.74
N GLY A 184 2.52 -15.62 9.31
CA GLY A 184 1.74 -15.11 8.19
C GLY A 184 2.53 -15.31 6.90
N LEU A 185 1.95 -15.97 5.91
CA LEU A 185 2.52 -16.15 4.57
C LEU A 185 1.59 -15.54 3.54
N ILE A 186 2.14 -14.68 2.68
CA ILE A 186 1.38 -13.98 1.64
C ILE A 186 2.08 -14.26 0.29
N PRO A 187 1.80 -15.42 -0.36
CA PRO A 187 2.23 -15.68 -1.72
C PRO A 187 1.40 -14.85 -2.70
N GLN A 188 2.04 -14.36 -3.75
CA GLN A 188 1.43 -13.55 -4.78
C GLN A 188 2.07 -13.81 -6.14
N ALA A 189 1.26 -13.96 -7.17
CA ALA A 189 1.67 -13.89 -8.58
C ALA A 189 1.03 -12.65 -9.20
N TYR A 190 1.78 -11.88 -9.99
CA TYR A 190 1.23 -10.66 -10.56
C TYR A 190 1.79 -10.33 -11.94
N TYR A 191 0.95 -9.63 -12.70
CA TYR A 191 1.29 -8.95 -13.94
C TYR A 191 1.41 -7.45 -13.65
N LEU A 192 2.42 -6.83 -14.20
CA LEU A 192 2.71 -5.40 -14.10
C LEU A 192 2.93 -4.86 -15.50
N LYS A 193 2.23 -3.76 -15.84
CA LYS A 193 2.49 -2.96 -17.04
C LYS A 193 2.77 -1.53 -16.63
N MET A 194 3.83 -0.94 -17.16
CA MET A 194 4.28 0.42 -16.92
C MET A 194 4.57 1.09 -18.28
N ASP A 195 3.64 1.94 -18.71
CA ASP A 195 3.58 2.48 -20.08
C ASP A 195 3.62 1.35 -21.11
N ASP A 196 4.66 1.25 -21.93
CA ASP A 196 4.79 0.25 -23.01
C ASP A 196 5.49 -1.04 -22.57
N LYS A 197 6.05 -1.09 -21.34
CA LYS A 197 6.78 -2.24 -20.81
C LYS A 197 5.94 -3.05 -19.85
N ASP A 198 6.10 -4.37 -19.89
CA ASP A 198 5.39 -5.24 -18.96
C ASP A 198 6.27 -6.35 -18.37
N GLY A 199 5.69 -7.09 -17.46
CA GLY A 199 6.32 -8.25 -16.85
C GLY A 199 5.41 -9.03 -15.93
N THR A 200 5.78 -10.28 -15.69
CA THR A 200 5.15 -11.20 -14.75
C THR A 200 6.12 -11.57 -13.65
N TYR A 201 5.61 -11.64 -12.44
CA TYR A 201 6.41 -11.78 -11.23
C TYR A 201 5.74 -12.73 -10.24
N VAL A 202 6.54 -13.30 -9.38
CA VAL A 202 6.08 -13.96 -8.16
C VAL A 202 6.75 -13.33 -6.95
N ASN A 203 6.00 -13.18 -5.88
CA ASN A 203 6.58 -12.80 -4.60
C ASN A 203 5.95 -13.57 -3.44
N ALA A 204 6.64 -13.56 -2.31
CA ALA A 204 6.13 -14.03 -1.05
C ALA A 204 6.56 -13.08 0.07
N THR A 205 5.62 -12.74 0.95
CA THR A 205 5.90 -12.04 2.19
C THR A 205 5.67 -13.01 3.35
N LEU A 206 6.65 -13.07 4.26
CA LEU A 206 6.59 -13.87 5.48
C LEU A 206 6.62 -12.91 6.67
N ASN A 207 5.75 -13.16 7.65
CA ASN A 207 5.70 -12.41 8.89
C ASN A 207 5.70 -13.39 10.06
N LEU A 208 6.73 -13.35 10.88
CA LEU A 208 6.86 -14.20 12.06
C LEU A 208 6.51 -13.39 13.30
N PHE A 209 5.42 -13.79 13.97
CA PHE A 209 4.89 -13.14 15.15
C PHE A 209 5.08 -14.01 16.38
N LYS A 210 5.48 -13.39 17.48
CA LYS A 210 5.46 -14.02 18.80
C LYS A 210 4.35 -13.38 19.64
N ARG A 211 3.51 -14.20 20.23
CA ARG A 211 2.42 -13.76 21.11
C ARG A 211 2.96 -12.88 22.24
N ASN A 212 2.26 -11.79 22.56
CA ASN A 212 2.60 -10.82 23.61
C ASN A 212 3.93 -10.06 23.35
N LEU A 213 4.46 -10.10 22.12
CA LEU A 213 5.60 -9.30 21.73
C LEU A 213 5.15 -8.30 20.64
N PRO A 214 5.33 -6.98 20.81
CA PRO A 214 4.97 -6.01 19.79
C PRO A 214 5.92 -6.02 18.59
N VAL A 215 7.00 -6.82 18.67
CA VAL A 215 8.03 -6.94 17.62
C VAL A 215 7.80 -8.22 16.84
N SER A 216 7.91 -8.13 15.52
CA SER A 216 7.85 -9.26 14.59
C SER A 216 8.94 -9.16 13.52
N LEU A 217 9.23 -10.30 12.87
CA LEU A 217 10.15 -10.36 11.75
C LEU A 217 9.35 -10.39 10.45
N ASN A 218 9.79 -9.62 9.47
CA ASN A 218 9.25 -9.60 8.12
C ASN A 218 10.33 -10.03 7.13
N ALA A 219 9.96 -10.84 6.15
CA ALA A 219 10.81 -11.16 5.01
C ALA A 219 9.98 -11.01 3.72
N VAL A 220 10.58 -10.43 2.69
CA VAL A 220 9.98 -10.33 1.36
C VAL A 220 10.95 -10.92 0.36
N VAL A 221 10.42 -11.75 -0.54
CA VAL A 221 11.15 -12.27 -1.69
C VAL A 221 10.31 -12.02 -2.93
N SER A 222 10.92 -11.48 -3.97
CA SER A 222 10.25 -11.21 -5.25
C SER A 222 11.17 -11.59 -6.41
N LYS A 223 10.61 -12.29 -7.41
CA LYS A 223 11.34 -12.70 -8.61
C LYS A 223 10.53 -12.38 -9.86
N ALA A 224 11.18 -11.79 -10.84
CA ALA A 224 10.66 -11.68 -12.20
C ALA A 224 10.69 -13.06 -12.87
N ILE A 225 9.59 -13.45 -13.49
CA ILE A 225 9.49 -14.64 -14.35
C ILE A 225 9.85 -14.25 -15.77
N LYS A 226 9.27 -13.14 -16.27
CA LYS A 226 9.57 -12.51 -17.54
C LYS A 226 9.28 -11.02 -17.40
N THR A 227 10.19 -10.14 -17.83
CA THR A 227 9.98 -8.70 -17.72
C THR A 227 10.80 -7.92 -18.72
N GLU A 228 10.22 -6.84 -19.23
CA GLU A 228 10.87 -5.77 -19.99
C GLU A 228 11.09 -4.52 -19.11
N ILE A 229 10.53 -4.51 -17.90
CA ILE A 229 10.65 -3.40 -16.95
C ILE A 229 12.05 -3.43 -16.34
N LEU A 230 12.74 -2.30 -16.42
CA LEU A 230 14.09 -2.16 -15.87
C LEU A 230 14.09 -2.36 -14.36
N GLY A 231 15.04 -3.15 -13.87
CA GLY A 231 15.21 -3.42 -12.44
C GLY A 231 15.97 -4.72 -12.19
N LYS A 232 16.03 -5.12 -10.91
CA LYS A 232 16.62 -6.40 -10.54
C LYS A 232 15.56 -7.49 -10.68
N ASP A 233 15.92 -8.61 -11.31
CA ASP A 233 15.03 -9.78 -11.46
C ASP A 233 14.73 -10.46 -10.14
N PHE A 234 15.63 -10.35 -9.17
CA PHE A 234 15.48 -10.90 -7.84
C PHE A 234 15.69 -9.83 -6.78
N LEU A 235 14.68 -9.68 -5.91
CA LEU A 235 14.69 -8.76 -4.78
C LEU A 235 14.34 -9.52 -3.52
N TRP A 236 15.02 -9.22 -2.42
CA TRP A 236 14.68 -9.72 -1.11
C TRP A 236 14.92 -8.66 -0.05
N SER A 237 14.20 -8.78 1.05
CA SER A 237 14.42 -7.96 2.23
C SER A 237 14.13 -8.75 3.51
N LEU A 238 14.83 -8.36 4.58
CA LEU A 238 14.54 -8.75 5.95
C LEU A 238 14.31 -7.49 6.76
N GLY A 239 13.27 -7.50 7.57
CA GLY A 239 12.87 -6.36 8.38
C GLY A 239 12.49 -6.77 9.80
N LEU A 240 12.77 -5.87 10.73
CA LEU A 240 12.26 -5.88 12.08
C LEU A 240 11.09 -4.92 12.14
N VAL A 241 9.93 -5.38 12.59
CA VAL A 241 8.68 -4.63 12.62
C VAL A 241 8.25 -4.42 14.06
N TYR A 242 8.05 -3.18 14.46
CA TYR A 242 7.38 -2.81 15.71
C TYR A 242 5.93 -2.48 15.42
N ASN A 243 4.99 -3.19 16.08
CA ASN A 243 3.56 -3.07 15.84
C ASN A 243 2.88 -2.24 16.94
N ILE A 244 2.06 -1.28 16.53
CA ILE A 244 1.23 -0.45 17.39
C ILE A 244 -0.24 -0.77 17.08
N ASN A 245 -1.00 -1.18 18.08
CA ASN A 245 -2.40 -1.55 17.88
C ASN A 245 -3.27 -1.02 19.04
N ASN A 246 -3.94 0.10 18.79
CA ASN A 246 -4.86 0.70 19.76
C ASN A 246 -6.28 0.71 19.18
N GLN A 247 -7.25 0.29 19.99
CA GLN A 247 -8.68 0.40 19.69
C GLN A 247 -9.29 1.41 20.65
N TYR A 248 -10.00 2.39 20.09
CA TYR A 248 -10.67 3.43 20.86
C TYR A 248 -12.18 3.20 20.79
N ASN A 249 -12.77 2.88 21.94
CA ASN A 249 -14.22 2.97 22.14
C ASN A 249 -14.49 4.33 22.76
N LYS A 250 -15.46 5.11 22.24
CA LYS A 250 -15.92 6.30 22.96
C LYS A 250 -16.48 5.83 24.31
N SER A 251 -15.86 6.26 25.41
CA SER A 251 -16.55 6.19 26.72
C SER A 251 -17.83 7.02 26.65
N LYS A 252 -18.91 6.45 27.17
CA LYS A 252 -20.18 7.17 27.35
C LYS A 252 -20.02 8.32 28.32
#